data_68b59d785bad2d46999ded9d00ab73c0
#
_entry.id   68b59d785bad2d46999ded9d00ab73c0
#
_cell.length_a   1.000
_cell.length_b   1.000
_cell.length_c   1.000
_cell.angle_alpha   90.00
_cell.angle_beta   90.00
_cell.angle_gamma   90.00
#
_symmetry.space_group_name_H-M   'P 1'
#
loop_
_entity.id
_entity.type
_entity.pdbx_description
1 polymer ?
#
loop_
_entity_poly.entity_id
_entity_poly.type
_entity_poly.pdbx_seq_one_letter_code
_entity_poly.pdbx_strand_id
1 'polypeptide(L)'
;MPTWGLKDNLVKLLRLGNVGKEIPAAVDKNGKFRNLSSHIKDLNSETINFETLKDLKKIDLENLDEIDQNTRIGSCITKPGNFFAIGLNYTEHAKETGAEPPKNPVLFNKSVHCIVGPNDXX
;
A
#
# COMPACT_ATOMS: atom_id res chain seq x y z
N MET A 1 13.50 -19.11 -10.40
CA MET A 1 13.13 -18.27 -9.27
C MET A 1 13.06 -16.81 -9.71
N PRO A 2 11.98 -16.14 -9.41
CA PRO A 2 11.92 -14.72 -9.78
C PRO A 2 12.94 -13.92 -8.98
N THR A 3 13.47 -12.90 -9.63
CA THR A 3 14.47 -12.03 -9.00
C THR A 3 13.89 -10.76 -8.40
N TRP A 4 12.61 -10.50 -8.67
CA TRP A 4 12.02 -9.24 -8.21
C TRP A 4 12.02 -9.11 -6.69
N GLY A 5 11.88 -10.21 -5.98
CA GLY A 5 11.90 -10.19 -4.53
C GLY A 5 13.28 -10.11 -3.91
N LEU A 6 14.32 -10.23 -4.73
CA LEU A 6 15.70 -10.18 -4.26
C LEU A 6 16.38 -8.86 -4.57
N LYS A 7 15.66 -7.92 -5.18
CA LYS A 7 16.25 -6.65 -5.56
C LYS A 7 16.53 -5.80 -4.33
N ASP A 8 17.73 -5.27 -4.25
CA ASP A 8 18.07 -4.36 -3.17
C ASP A 8 17.37 -3.01 -3.32
N ASN A 9 16.93 -2.70 -4.55
CA ASN A 9 16.32 -1.40 -4.81
C ASN A 9 14.80 -1.40 -4.64
N LEU A 10 14.22 -2.47 -4.10
CA LEU A 10 12.79 -2.47 -3.80
C LEU A 10 12.50 -1.51 -2.65
N VAL A 11 11.40 -0.77 -2.79
CA VAL A 11 10.95 0.15 -1.76
C VAL A 11 9.65 -0.38 -1.19
N LYS A 12 9.62 -0.54 0.13
CA LYS A 12 8.41 -0.93 0.85
C LYS A 12 7.86 0.30 1.54
N LEU A 13 6.69 0.73 1.10
CA LEU A 13 6.08 1.96 1.58
C LEU A 13 4.86 1.67 2.42
N LEU A 14 4.63 2.52 3.42
CA LEU A 14 3.45 2.42 4.26
C LEU A 14 3.10 3.79 4.81
N ARG A 15 1.94 3.88 5.42
CA ARG A 15 1.51 5.09 6.10
C ARG A 15 1.22 4.74 7.55
N LEU A 16 1.78 5.51 8.47
CA LEU A 16 1.79 5.17 9.89
C LEU A 16 1.16 6.29 10.71
N GLY A 17 0.38 5.92 11.70
CA GLY A 17 -0.19 6.87 12.63
C GLY A 17 -1.67 6.67 12.83
N ASN A 18 -2.27 7.55 13.62
CA ASN A 18 -3.69 7.49 13.90
C ASN A 18 -4.50 7.84 12.66
N VAL A 19 -5.74 7.40 12.65
CA VAL A 19 -6.63 7.64 11.52
C VAL A 19 -6.72 9.14 11.24
N GLY A 20 -6.49 9.49 9.98
CA GLY A 20 -6.51 10.88 9.55
C GLY A 20 -5.24 11.64 9.79
N LYS A 21 -4.28 11.05 10.47
CA LYS A 21 -3.00 11.71 10.78
C LYS A 21 -1.82 10.87 10.36
N GLU A 22 -2.01 9.94 9.44
CA GLU A 22 -0.94 9.07 8.99
C GLU A 22 0.13 9.86 8.25
N ILE A 23 1.38 9.40 8.39
CA ILE A 23 2.50 9.98 7.67
C ILE A 23 3.14 8.91 6.79
N PRO A 24 3.79 9.32 5.70
CA PRO A 24 4.45 8.35 4.82
C PRO A 24 5.71 7.80 5.47
N ALA A 25 5.96 6.52 5.23
CA ALA A 25 7.10 5.83 5.83
C ALA A 25 7.59 4.73 4.90
N ALA A 26 8.77 4.23 5.18
CA ALA A 26 9.34 3.10 4.45
C ALA A 26 9.93 2.13 5.46
N VAL A 27 10.08 0.88 5.00
CA VAL A 27 10.72 -0.17 5.81
C VAL A 27 12.15 -0.30 5.31
N ASP A 28 13.12 -0.18 6.24
CA ASP A 28 14.52 -0.31 5.85
C ASP A 28 14.93 -1.79 5.77
N LYS A 29 16.19 -2.02 5.46
CA LYS A 29 16.67 -3.40 5.25
C LYS A 29 16.63 -4.24 6.52
N ASN A 30 16.56 -3.59 7.68
CA ASN A 30 16.47 -4.29 8.96
C ASN A 30 15.03 -4.42 9.46
N GLY A 31 14.06 -4.03 8.65
CA GLY A 31 12.65 -4.11 9.02
C GLY A 31 12.14 -2.96 9.87
N LYS A 32 12.93 -1.92 10.05
CA LYS A 32 12.54 -0.79 10.87
C LYS A 32 11.78 0.23 10.05
N PHE A 33 10.84 0.91 10.70
CA PHE A 33 10.04 1.96 10.07
C PHE A 33 10.82 3.26 10.05
N ARG A 34 10.87 3.89 8.88
CA ARG A 34 11.59 5.15 8.69
C ARG A 34 10.64 6.23 8.17
N ASN A 35 10.75 7.42 8.75
CA ASN A 35 9.86 8.53 8.45
C ASN A 35 10.25 9.19 7.13
N LEU A 36 9.32 9.20 6.16
CA LEU A 36 9.57 9.80 4.85
C LEU A 36 9.00 11.21 4.72
N SER A 37 8.42 11.77 5.78
CA SER A 37 7.67 13.01 5.63
C SER A 37 8.55 14.21 5.28
N SER A 38 9.87 14.12 5.44
CA SER A 38 10.74 15.18 4.97
C SER A 38 10.99 15.13 3.47
N HIS A 39 10.61 14.04 2.81
CA HIS A 39 10.82 13.87 1.38
C HIS A 39 9.53 13.94 0.58
N ILE A 40 8.44 13.42 1.11
CA ILE A 40 7.14 13.49 0.46
C ILE A 40 6.08 13.82 1.50
N LYS A 41 5.03 14.47 1.05
CA LYS A 41 3.94 14.85 1.94
C LYS A 41 3.13 13.65 2.38
N ASP A 42 2.78 12.79 1.44
CA ASP A 42 1.96 11.63 1.72
C ASP A 42 2.00 10.71 0.50
N LEU A 43 1.37 9.55 0.63
CA LEU A 43 1.28 8.58 -0.46
C LEU A 43 -0.13 8.70 -1.07
N ASN A 44 -0.22 9.43 -2.17
CA ASN A 44 -1.49 9.71 -2.82
C ASN A 44 -1.28 9.70 -4.33
N SER A 45 -2.33 10.08 -5.07
CA SER A 45 -2.27 10.02 -6.52
C SER A 45 -1.23 10.97 -7.12
N GLU A 46 -0.83 12.00 -6.38
CA GLU A 46 0.16 12.94 -6.87
C GLU A 46 1.58 12.46 -6.64
N THR A 47 1.80 11.63 -5.62
CA THR A 47 3.15 11.20 -5.26
C THR A 47 3.46 9.79 -5.73
N ILE A 48 2.46 8.97 -6.02
CA ILE A 48 2.70 7.60 -6.49
C ILE A 48 2.89 7.66 -8.00
N ASN A 49 4.14 7.86 -8.42
CA ASN A 49 4.50 7.87 -9.82
C ASN A 49 5.95 7.40 -9.95
N PHE A 50 6.36 7.14 -11.18
CA PHE A 50 7.68 6.56 -11.42
C PHE A 50 8.80 7.48 -10.94
N GLU A 51 8.65 8.78 -11.13
CA GLU A 51 9.72 9.70 -10.75
C GLU A 51 9.90 9.75 -9.24
N THR A 52 8.79 9.83 -8.51
CA THR A 52 8.86 9.85 -7.06
C THR A 52 9.44 8.53 -6.53
N LEU A 53 8.97 7.40 -7.05
CA LEU A 53 9.48 6.12 -6.59
C LEU A 53 10.95 5.97 -6.89
N LYS A 54 11.39 6.46 -8.04
CA LYS A 54 12.80 6.43 -8.40
C LYS A 54 13.63 7.26 -7.41
N ASP A 55 13.14 8.43 -7.04
CA ASP A 55 13.83 9.26 -6.07
C ASP A 55 13.86 8.62 -4.69
N LEU A 56 12.77 7.98 -4.28
CA LEU A 56 12.72 7.33 -2.97
C LEU A 56 13.70 6.17 -2.88
N LYS A 57 13.94 5.47 -3.97
CA LYS A 57 14.89 4.37 -3.97
C LYS A 57 16.32 4.82 -3.69
N LYS A 58 16.62 6.08 -3.93
CA LYS A 58 17.97 6.61 -3.74
C LYS A 58 18.23 7.05 -2.31
N ILE A 59 17.20 7.10 -1.47
CA ILE A 59 17.33 7.59 -0.10
C ILE A 59 18.02 6.54 0.76
N ASP A 60 18.97 6.98 1.57
CA ASP A 60 19.55 6.12 2.60
C ASP A 60 18.61 6.12 3.80
N LEU A 61 17.79 5.07 3.90
CA LEU A 61 16.73 5.04 4.90
C LEU A 61 17.26 5.09 6.32
N GLU A 62 18.47 4.58 6.56
CA GLU A 62 19.04 4.60 7.92
C GLU A 62 19.32 6.01 8.41
N ASN A 63 19.37 7.00 7.51
CA ASN A 63 19.55 8.39 7.92
C ASN A 63 18.25 9.09 8.28
N LEU A 64 17.10 8.42 8.10
CA LEU A 64 15.81 9.00 8.45
C LEU A 64 15.42 8.61 9.87
N ASP A 65 14.54 9.41 10.46
CA ASP A 65 14.06 9.13 11.81
C ASP A 65 13.32 7.79 11.83
N GLU A 66 13.56 7.04 12.88
CA GLU A 66 12.88 5.78 13.10
C GLU A 66 11.51 6.02 13.73
N ILE A 67 10.52 5.23 13.31
CA ILE A 67 9.18 5.28 13.88
C ILE A 67 8.96 4.00 14.68
N ASP A 68 8.28 4.12 15.82
CA ASP A 68 7.99 2.98 16.68
C ASP A 68 7.30 1.87 15.89
N GLN A 69 7.81 0.65 16.05
CA GLN A 69 7.25 -0.52 15.35
C GLN A 69 5.82 -0.84 15.76
N ASN A 70 5.37 -0.32 16.89
CA ASN A 70 4.00 -0.54 17.36
C ASN A 70 3.02 0.50 16.85
N THR A 71 3.46 1.43 16.03
CA THR A 71 2.59 2.45 15.47
C THR A 71 1.56 1.81 14.52
N ARG A 72 0.32 2.28 14.60
CA ARG A 72 -0.74 1.77 13.72
C ARG A 72 -0.36 1.95 12.25
N ILE A 73 -0.63 0.92 11.45
CA ILE A 73 -0.44 0.98 10.00
C ILE A 73 -1.78 1.33 9.36
N GLY A 74 -1.82 2.42 8.64
CA GLY A 74 -3.02 2.84 7.93
C GLY A 74 -3.05 2.28 6.52
N SER A 75 -4.03 2.77 5.75
CA SER A 75 -4.07 2.44 4.34
C SER A 75 -2.79 2.94 3.67
N CYS A 76 -2.24 2.14 2.76
CA CYS A 76 -0.98 2.50 2.11
C CYS A 76 -1.12 3.67 1.15
N ILE A 77 -2.33 4.02 0.78
CA ILE A 77 -2.60 5.16 -0.12
C ILE A 77 -3.75 5.96 0.47
N THR A 78 -3.63 7.29 0.38
CA THR A 78 -4.71 8.17 0.81
C THR A 78 -5.34 8.88 -0.38
N LYS A 79 -6.61 9.20 -0.24
CA LYS A 79 -7.38 10.00 -1.19
C LYS A 79 -7.31 9.46 -2.63
N PRO A 80 -7.60 8.16 -2.82
CA PRO A 80 -7.66 7.66 -4.20
C PRO A 80 -8.89 8.22 -4.89
N GLY A 81 -8.80 8.35 -6.22
CA GLY A 81 -9.93 8.82 -7.00
C GLY A 81 -11.00 7.77 -7.17
N ASN A 82 -10.61 6.51 -7.24
CA ASN A 82 -11.53 5.40 -7.46
C ASN A 82 -11.08 4.20 -6.66
N PHE A 83 -12.03 3.30 -6.42
CA PHE A 83 -11.74 2.04 -5.76
C PHE A 83 -12.56 0.96 -6.46
N PHE A 84 -11.89 0.16 -7.28
CA PHE A 84 -12.54 -0.89 -8.05
C PHE A 84 -12.12 -2.26 -7.54
N ALA A 85 -13.01 -3.21 -7.69
CA ALA A 85 -12.73 -4.60 -7.35
C ALA A 85 -13.16 -5.50 -8.50
N ILE A 86 -12.42 -6.56 -8.70
CA ILE A 86 -12.77 -7.59 -9.68
C ILE A 86 -13.40 -8.73 -8.93
N GLY A 87 -14.66 -9.02 -9.26
CA GLY A 87 -15.40 -10.04 -8.55
C GLY A 87 -15.29 -11.39 -9.22
N LEU A 88 -15.38 -12.45 -8.40
CA LEU A 88 -15.43 -13.83 -8.86
C LEU A 88 -14.26 -14.18 -9.78
N ASN A 89 -13.10 -13.61 -9.51
CA ASN A 89 -11.95 -13.84 -10.35
C ASN A 89 -11.16 -15.08 -9.95
N TYR A 90 -11.58 -15.76 -8.89
CA TYR A 90 -11.01 -17.04 -8.48
C TYR A 90 -12.04 -18.12 -8.70
N THR A 91 -11.62 -19.23 -9.32
CA THR A 91 -12.53 -20.32 -9.62
C THR A 91 -13.16 -20.88 -8.35
N GLU A 92 -12.37 -21.04 -7.30
CA GLU A 92 -12.88 -21.61 -6.05
C GLU A 92 -13.92 -20.70 -5.41
N HIS A 93 -13.72 -19.38 -5.48
CA HIS A 93 -14.72 -18.45 -4.94
C HIS A 93 -16.03 -18.55 -5.71
N ALA A 94 -15.95 -18.64 -7.03
CA ALA A 94 -17.16 -18.79 -7.84
C ALA A 94 -17.89 -20.06 -7.48
N LYS A 95 -17.17 -21.15 -7.27
CA LYS A 95 -17.78 -22.42 -6.89
C LYS A 95 -18.45 -22.33 -5.53
N GLU A 96 -17.82 -21.62 -4.58
CA GLU A 96 -18.41 -21.48 -3.25
C GLU A 96 -19.72 -20.75 -3.27
N THR A 97 -19.88 -19.80 -4.16
CA THR A 97 -21.11 -19.05 -4.27
C THR A 97 -22.14 -19.71 -5.18
N GLY A 98 -21.80 -20.86 -5.76
CA GLY A 98 -22.71 -21.56 -6.66
C GLY A 98 -22.75 -21.00 -8.04
N ALA A 99 -21.81 -20.13 -8.39
CA ALA A 99 -21.76 -19.50 -9.68
C ALA A 99 -20.65 -20.10 -10.53
N GLU A 100 -20.85 -20.05 -11.85
CA GLU A 100 -19.78 -20.41 -12.77
C GLU A 100 -18.82 -19.24 -12.93
N PRO A 101 -17.53 -19.51 -13.13
CA PRO A 101 -16.60 -18.40 -13.37
C PRO A 101 -17.05 -17.59 -14.58
N PRO A 102 -17.10 -16.27 -14.47
CA PRO A 102 -17.54 -15.45 -15.59
C PRO A 102 -16.51 -15.45 -16.73
N LYS A 103 -17.00 -15.32 -17.94
CA LYS A 103 -16.13 -15.23 -19.10
C LYS A 103 -15.43 -13.88 -19.16
N ASN A 104 -16.09 -12.85 -18.67
CA ASN A 104 -15.53 -11.50 -18.64
C ASN A 104 -15.39 -11.06 -17.20
N PRO A 105 -14.40 -10.20 -16.90
CA PRO A 105 -14.26 -9.72 -15.53
C PRO A 105 -15.50 -8.99 -15.05
N VAL A 106 -15.85 -9.23 -13.79
CA VAL A 106 -16.93 -8.50 -13.13
C VAL A 106 -16.31 -7.38 -12.33
N LEU A 107 -16.63 -6.14 -12.70
CA LEU A 107 -16.03 -4.96 -12.09
C LEU A 107 -17.01 -4.30 -11.14
N PHE A 108 -16.58 -4.11 -9.90
CA PHE A 108 -17.37 -3.41 -8.89
C PHE A 108 -16.74 -2.08 -8.58
N ASN A 109 -17.59 -1.06 -8.42
CA ASN A 109 -17.15 0.22 -7.90
C ASN A 109 -17.39 0.24 -6.41
N LYS A 110 -16.36 0.49 -5.62
CA LYS A 110 -16.47 0.56 -4.18
C LYS A 110 -16.25 1.99 -3.71
N SER A 111 -16.85 2.34 -2.58
CA SER A 111 -16.63 3.66 -2.00
C SER A 111 -15.18 3.79 -1.58
N VAL A 112 -14.56 4.93 -1.91
CA VAL A 112 -13.19 5.19 -1.44
C VAL A 112 -13.15 5.39 0.07
N HIS A 113 -14.30 5.62 0.68
CA HIS A 113 -14.36 5.81 2.13
C HIS A 113 -14.32 4.51 2.92
N CYS A 114 -14.39 3.36 2.25
CA CYS A 114 -14.30 2.08 2.96
C CYS A 114 -12.88 1.54 3.07
N ILE A 115 -11.89 2.30 2.64
CA ILE A 115 -10.50 1.87 2.72
C ILE A 115 -9.98 2.06 4.14
N VAL A 116 -9.40 1.00 4.70
CA VAL A 116 -8.88 1.02 6.06
C VAL A 116 -7.49 0.40 6.07
N GLY A 117 -6.83 0.46 7.21
CA GLY A 117 -5.53 -0.16 7.36
C GLY A 117 -5.64 -1.68 7.47
N PRO A 118 -4.53 -2.35 7.30
CA PRO A 118 -4.55 -3.83 7.24
C PRO A 118 -4.95 -4.51 8.53
N ASN A 119 -4.82 -3.84 9.66
CA ASN A 119 -5.15 -4.44 10.96
C ASN A 119 -6.38 -3.80 11.61
N ASP A 120 -7.08 -2.92 10.87
CA ASP A 120 -8.26 -2.27 11.43
C ASP A 120 -9.44 -3.23 11.44
N UNK A 121 -10.02 -3.06 12.51
CA UNK A 121 -11.10 -3.91 12.62
C UNK A 121 -12.14 -3.50 11.76
N UNK A 122 -13.20 -4.11 10.62
CA UNK A 122 -14.09 -4.09 9.79
C UNK A 122 -14.96 -3.55 9.56
#